data_2e8e9458efe51e56b3fd0534c51ad27a
#
_entry.id   2e8e9458efe51e56b3fd0534c51ad27a
#
_cell.length_a   1.000
_cell.length_b   1.000
_cell.length_c   1.000
_cell.angle_alpha   90.00
_cell.angle_beta   90.00
_cell.angle_gamma   90.00
#
_symmetry.space_group_name_H-M   'P 1'
#
loop_
_entity.id
_entity.type
_entity.pdbx_description
1 polymer ?
#
loop_
_entity_poly.entity_id
_entity_poly.type
_entity_poly.pdbx_seq_one_letter_code
_entity_poly.pdbx_strand_id
1 'polypeptide(L)'
;GDGVAESWQHIEVDRTSEPVQLAHVRSRIEAALGDVRVAVEDWPAMLRQARDLAAAVARKVPGLSRAETREASAFLDWLADNHFTFLGYREYRLERGPAVDRLVPVAKSGLGLLRTGAGRPRAQPTLLRGEVRRKAREAVALVVTKANSISTIHRATYLDYVGVKTFDARGRVTGERRFIGLFTSATYSASPREIPLLRHKVQRVIDHFGISPVSHDGKALMHVLESHPR
;
A
#
# COMPACT_ATOMS: atom_id res chain seq x y z
N GLY A 1 3.31 38.14 0.19
CA GLY A 1 2.48 37.71 1.31
C GLY A 1 2.34 36.24 1.29
N ASP A 2 2.80 35.56 2.36
CA ASP A 2 2.72 34.11 2.52
C ASP A 2 1.27 33.70 2.86
N GLY A 3 0.39 33.78 1.85
CA GLY A 3 -0.99 33.32 2.01
C GLY A 3 -1.03 31.81 2.24
N VAL A 4 -1.64 31.39 3.35
CA VAL A 4 -1.95 29.97 3.57
C VAL A 4 -3.07 29.59 2.62
N ALA A 5 -2.85 28.54 1.81
CA ALA A 5 -3.90 28.01 0.95
C ALA A 5 -4.99 27.37 1.84
N GLU A 6 -6.20 27.89 1.78
CA GLU A 6 -7.35 27.44 2.55
C GLU A 6 -8.44 26.93 1.62
N SER A 7 -9.18 25.92 2.08
CA SER A 7 -10.40 25.43 1.44
C SER A 7 -11.58 25.60 2.38
N TRP A 8 -12.59 26.32 1.93
CA TRP A 8 -13.82 26.53 2.67
C TRP A 8 -14.90 25.61 2.14
N GLN A 9 -15.55 24.86 3.04
CA GLN A 9 -16.61 23.92 2.70
C GLN A 9 -17.82 24.17 3.59
N HIS A 10 -19.01 24.20 2.98
CA HIS A 10 -20.29 24.18 3.67
C HIS A 10 -20.93 22.82 3.45
N ILE A 11 -21.25 22.11 4.54
CA ILE A 11 -21.82 20.76 4.49
C ILE A 11 -23.11 20.77 5.33
N GLU A 12 -24.22 20.48 4.67
CA GLU A 12 -25.51 20.31 5.34
C GLU A 12 -25.72 18.82 5.67
N VAL A 13 -26.23 18.58 6.88
CA VAL A 13 -26.56 17.24 7.36
C VAL A 13 -27.97 17.25 7.95
N ASP A 14 -28.58 16.09 8.14
CA ASP A 14 -29.88 15.98 8.79
C ASP A 14 -29.83 16.60 10.18
N ARG A 15 -30.91 17.30 10.53
CA ARG A 15 -31.01 18.01 11.81
C ARG A 15 -30.93 17.03 12.97
N THR A 16 -30.02 17.27 13.89
CA THR A 16 -30.00 16.65 15.22
C THR A 16 -29.94 17.71 16.30
N SER A 17 -30.70 17.54 17.36
CA SER A 17 -30.66 18.40 18.54
C SER A 17 -29.94 17.76 19.73
N GLU A 18 -29.56 16.49 19.61
CA GLU A 18 -28.89 15.75 20.68
C GLU A 18 -27.43 16.20 20.84
N PRO A 19 -27.04 16.82 21.98
CA PRO A 19 -25.70 17.34 22.20
C PRO A 19 -24.59 16.29 22.02
N VAL A 20 -24.87 15.05 22.46
CA VAL A 20 -23.92 13.93 22.34
C VAL A 20 -23.66 13.58 20.87
N GLN A 21 -24.70 13.57 20.03
CA GLN A 21 -24.56 13.32 18.59
C GLN A 21 -23.80 14.45 17.91
N LEU A 22 -24.09 15.70 18.24
CA LEU A 22 -23.35 16.85 17.69
C LEU A 22 -21.87 16.81 18.05
N ALA A 23 -21.55 16.52 19.31
CA ALA A 23 -20.17 16.35 19.76
C ALA A 23 -19.46 15.19 19.04
N HIS A 24 -20.16 14.08 18.80
CA HIS A 24 -19.62 12.94 18.06
C HIS A 24 -19.34 13.29 16.59
N VAL A 25 -20.27 13.95 15.89
CA VAL A 25 -20.08 14.41 14.50
C VAL A 25 -18.90 15.36 14.42
N ARG A 26 -18.83 16.36 15.30
CA ARG A 26 -17.69 17.29 15.36
C ARG A 26 -16.37 16.56 15.53
N SER A 27 -16.26 15.67 16.51
CA SER A 27 -15.02 14.90 16.77
C SER A 27 -14.60 14.08 15.57
N ARG A 28 -15.55 13.47 14.84
CA ARG A 28 -15.23 12.70 13.62
C ARG A 28 -14.74 13.57 12.47
N ILE A 29 -15.33 14.76 12.30
CA ILE A 29 -14.87 15.74 11.28
C ILE A 29 -13.46 16.21 11.62
N GLU A 30 -13.22 16.61 12.88
CA GLU A 30 -11.89 17.04 13.32
C GLU A 30 -10.82 15.94 13.15
N ALA A 31 -11.16 14.69 13.47
CA ALA A 31 -10.29 13.54 13.25
C ALA A 31 -9.99 13.31 11.76
N ALA A 32 -11.02 13.35 10.89
CA ALA A 32 -10.84 13.18 9.46
C ALA A 32 -9.98 14.30 8.84
N LEU A 33 -10.21 15.56 9.22
CA LEU A 33 -9.38 16.68 8.80
C LEU A 33 -7.93 16.55 9.28
N GLY A 34 -7.72 16.08 10.51
CA GLY A 34 -6.40 15.75 11.05
C GLY A 34 -5.70 14.65 10.24
N ASP A 35 -6.44 13.63 9.81
CA ASP A 35 -5.93 12.56 8.96
C ASP A 35 -5.58 13.03 7.56
N VAL A 36 -6.42 13.87 6.93
CA VAL A 36 -6.12 14.50 5.64
C VAL A 36 -4.84 15.34 5.73
N ARG A 37 -4.74 16.19 6.76
CA ARG A 37 -3.58 17.06 6.94
C ARG A 37 -2.28 16.29 6.99
N VAL A 38 -2.16 15.26 7.82
CA VAL A 38 -0.92 14.48 7.92
C VAL A 38 -0.63 13.66 6.68
N ALA A 39 -1.66 13.17 5.97
CA ALA A 39 -1.48 12.47 4.72
C ALA A 39 -0.92 13.40 3.63
N VAL A 40 -1.44 14.63 3.53
CA VAL A 40 -0.98 15.63 2.55
C VAL A 40 0.41 16.15 2.91
N GLU A 41 0.66 16.50 4.18
CA GLU A 41 1.99 16.96 4.65
C GLU A 41 3.10 15.95 4.35
N ASP A 42 2.83 14.66 4.58
CA ASP A 42 3.81 13.59 4.41
C ASP A 42 3.83 12.98 3.01
N TRP A 43 2.87 13.33 2.14
CA TRP A 43 2.78 12.77 0.78
C TRP A 43 4.09 12.86 -0.02
N PRO A 44 4.82 14.01 -0.06
CA PRO A 44 6.07 14.09 -0.79
C PRO A 44 7.15 13.16 -0.22
N ALA A 45 7.15 12.96 1.10
CA ALA A 45 8.09 12.06 1.76
C ALA A 45 7.75 10.59 1.45
N MET A 46 6.46 10.21 1.46
CA MET A 46 6.01 8.86 1.09
C MET A 46 6.34 8.55 -0.37
N LEU A 47 6.15 9.50 -1.27
CA LEU A 47 6.50 9.35 -2.69
C LEU A 47 8.00 9.15 -2.90
N ARG A 48 8.86 9.90 -2.18
CA ARG A 48 10.31 9.69 -2.18
C ARG A 48 10.66 8.29 -1.69
N GLN A 49 10.06 7.83 -0.57
CA GLN A 49 10.29 6.47 -0.05
C GLN A 49 9.94 5.39 -1.10
N ALA A 50 8.86 5.55 -1.85
CA ALA A 50 8.48 4.61 -2.89
C ALA A 50 9.54 4.55 -4.01
N ARG A 51 10.01 5.69 -4.49
CA ARG A 51 11.06 5.79 -5.52
C ARG A 51 12.42 5.26 -5.03
N ASP A 52 12.81 5.61 -3.81
CA ASP A 52 14.06 5.12 -3.20
C ASP A 52 14.04 3.60 -3.05
N LEU A 53 12.89 3.04 -2.66
CA LEU A 53 12.70 1.59 -2.57
C LEU A 53 12.69 0.92 -3.95
N ALA A 54 12.09 1.53 -4.97
CA ALA A 54 12.15 1.05 -6.35
C ALA A 54 13.61 0.92 -6.80
N ALA A 55 14.41 1.98 -6.62
CA ALA A 55 15.83 1.98 -6.94
C ALA A 55 16.63 0.96 -6.10
N ALA A 56 16.28 0.77 -4.83
CA ALA A 56 16.94 -0.20 -3.96
C ALA A 56 16.64 -1.65 -4.36
N VAL A 57 15.40 -1.95 -4.69
CA VAL A 57 14.95 -3.30 -5.10
C VAL A 57 15.48 -3.65 -6.49
N ALA A 58 15.67 -2.68 -7.40
CA ALA A 58 16.27 -2.89 -8.71
C ALA A 58 17.71 -3.45 -8.63
N ARG A 59 18.40 -3.19 -7.52
CA ARG A 59 19.73 -3.77 -7.25
C ARG A 59 19.57 -5.27 -6.95
N LYS A 60 20.71 -6.00 -7.05
CA LYS A 60 20.70 -7.43 -6.73
C LYS A 60 20.30 -7.66 -5.26
N VAL A 61 19.16 -8.27 -5.04
CA VAL A 61 18.71 -8.73 -3.72
C VAL A 61 19.03 -10.22 -3.60
N PRO A 62 19.84 -10.66 -2.61
CA PRO A 62 20.14 -12.07 -2.42
C PRO A 62 18.85 -12.89 -2.24
N GLY A 63 18.77 -14.03 -2.92
CA GLY A 63 17.60 -14.92 -2.83
C GLY A 63 16.44 -14.59 -3.76
N LEU A 64 16.48 -13.47 -4.49
CA LEU A 64 15.49 -13.11 -5.50
C LEU A 64 16.08 -13.16 -6.90
N SER A 65 15.25 -13.54 -7.87
CA SER A 65 15.63 -13.49 -9.28
C SER A 65 15.68 -12.03 -9.81
N ARG A 66 16.45 -11.81 -10.88
CA ARG A 66 16.47 -10.49 -11.53
C ARG A 66 15.12 -10.10 -12.14
N ALA A 67 14.30 -11.06 -12.51
CA ALA A 67 12.96 -10.81 -13.01
C ALA A 67 12.04 -10.28 -11.90
N GLU A 68 12.05 -10.92 -10.72
CA GLU A 68 11.29 -10.49 -9.56
C GLU A 68 11.69 -9.09 -9.07
N THR A 69 12.99 -8.81 -8.98
CA THR A 69 13.47 -7.49 -8.54
C THR A 69 13.12 -6.40 -9.54
N ARG A 70 13.18 -6.69 -10.85
CA ARG A 70 12.76 -5.75 -11.90
C ARG A 70 11.27 -5.44 -11.84
N GLU A 71 10.43 -6.45 -11.71
CA GLU A 71 8.99 -6.25 -11.61
C GLU A 71 8.59 -5.53 -10.33
N ALA A 72 9.24 -5.85 -9.21
CA ALA A 72 9.01 -5.14 -7.96
C ALA A 72 9.40 -3.66 -8.03
N SER A 73 10.55 -3.36 -8.65
CA SER A 73 10.97 -1.98 -8.92
C SER A 73 9.98 -1.26 -9.83
N ALA A 74 9.63 -1.86 -10.96
CA ALA A 74 8.67 -1.29 -11.91
C ALA A 74 7.29 -1.04 -11.25
N PHE A 75 6.84 -1.93 -10.36
CA PHE A 75 5.59 -1.76 -9.64
C PHE A 75 5.64 -0.57 -8.67
N LEU A 76 6.73 -0.40 -7.94
CA LEU A 76 6.89 0.74 -7.02
C LEU A 76 6.96 2.08 -7.77
N ASP A 77 7.64 2.13 -8.91
CA ASP A 77 7.67 3.31 -9.77
C ASP A 77 6.28 3.60 -10.36
N TRP A 78 5.56 2.56 -10.78
CA TRP A 78 4.20 2.66 -11.28
C TRP A 78 3.23 3.19 -10.20
N LEU A 79 3.35 2.73 -8.95
CA LEU A 79 2.58 3.29 -7.83
C LEU A 79 2.88 4.78 -7.64
N ALA A 80 4.15 5.17 -7.75
CA ALA A 80 4.61 6.55 -7.59
C ALA A 80 4.21 7.46 -8.77
N ASP A 81 3.79 6.88 -9.89
CA ASP A 81 3.29 7.58 -11.09
C ASP A 81 1.75 7.64 -11.11
N ASN A 82 1.17 8.24 -10.08
CA ASN A 82 -0.27 8.51 -9.91
C ASN A 82 -1.21 7.28 -9.93
N HIS A 83 -0.70 6.06 -9.75
CA HIS A 83 -1.53 4.86 -9.68
C HIS A 83 -1.93 4.47 -8.26
N PHE A 84 -1.34 5.15 -7.25
CA PHE A 84 -1.63 4.89 -5.84
C PHE A 84 -1.68 6.19 -5.03
N THR A 85 -2.75 6.37 -4.28
CA THR A 85 -2.89 7.44 -3.30
C THR A 85 -2.23 7.00 -2.00
N PHE A 86 -1.00 7.45 -1.74
CA PHE A 86 -0.27 7.15 -0.52
C PHE A 86 -0.92 7.85 0.66
N LEU A 87 -1.38 7.09 1.64
CA LEU A 87 -2.02 7.61 2.85
C LEU A 87 -1.19 7.36 4.11
N GLY A 88 -0.30 6.38 4.10
CA GLY A 88 0.59 6.11 5.22
C GLY A 88 1.79 5.23 4.84
N TYR A 89 2.89 5.43 5.58
CA TYR A 89 4.11 4.65 5.46
C TYR A 89 4.69 4.33 6.83
N ARG A 90 5.32 3.16 7.00
CA ARG A 90 6.11 2.82 8.18
C ARG A 90 7.08 1.66 7.90
N GLU A 91 8.21 1.69 8.61
CA GLU A 91 9.20 0.63 8.61
C GLU A 91 8.99 -0.32 9.78
N TYR A 92 9.27 -1.61 9.53
CA TYR A 92 9.20 -2.65 10.54
C TYR A 92 10.44 -3.54 10.49
N ARG A 93 10.91 -4.00 11.65
CA ARG A 93 11.91 -5.05 11.79
C ARG A 93 11.24 -6.37 12.11
N LEU A 94 11.71 -7.45 11.51
CA LEU A 94 11.27 -8.81 11.81
C LEU A 94 12.19 -9.39 12.88
N GLU A 95 11.68 -9.49 14.09
CA GLU A 95 12.34 -10.19 15.19
C GLU A 95 11.88 -11.64 15.22
N ARG A 96 12.82 -12.55 15.05
CA ARG A 96 12.55 -14.00 14.99
C ARG A 96 12.59 -14.60 16.40
N GLY A 97 11.54 -15.32 16.78
CA GLY A 97 11.48 -16.10 18.00
C GLY A 97 11.35 -17.60 17.74
N PRO A 98 11.46 -18.44 18.75
CA PRO A 98 11.35 -19.89 18.60
C PRO A 98 9.96 -20.33 18.12
N ALA A 99 8.88 -19.82 18.69
CA ALA A 99 7.50 -20.16 18.33
C ALA A 99 6.74 -19.00 17.65
N VAL A 100 7.07 -17.75 17.99
CA VAL A 100 6.38 -16.55 17.54
C VAL A 100 7.41 -15.54 17.07
N ASP A 101 7.19 -14.95 15.88
CA ASP A 101 7.95 -13.81 15.40
C ASP A 101 7.23 -12.51 15.76
N ARG A 102 7.95 -11.40 15.72
CA ARG A 102 7.40 -10.07 15.99
C ARG A 102 7.77 -9.14 14.86
N LEU A 103 6.78 -8.44 14.32
CA LEU A 103 7.01 -7.34 13.41
C LEU A 103 6.99 -6.04 14.22
N VAL A 104 8.18 -5.51 14.50
CA VAL A 104 8.40 -4.39 15.42
C VAL A 104 8.51 -3.10 14.63
N PRO A 105 7.65 -2.10 14.89
CA PRO A 105 7.72 -0.81 14.21
C PRO A 105 9.04 -0.09 14.55
N VAL A 106 9.69 0.46 13.53
CA VAL A 106 10.87 1.30 13.69
C VAL A 106 10.42 2.67 14.19
N ALA A 107 11.05 3.14 15.25
CA ALA A 107 10.72 4.42 15.85
C ALA A 107 10.90 5.58 14.83
N LYS A 108 9.97 6.54 14.84
CA LYS A 108 9.99 7.75 14.00
C LYS A 108 9.93 7.50 12.48
N SER A 109 9.69 6.27 12.02
CA SER A 109 9.56 5.97 10.58
C SER A 109 8.15 6.18 10.04
N GLY A 110 7.15 6.41 10.88
CA GLY A 110 5.75 6.55 10.47
C GLY A 110 5.48 7.88 9.79
N LEU A 111 4.78 7.83 8.64
CA LEU A 111 4.32 8.97 7.86
C LEU A 111 2.81 8.84 7.60
N GLY A 112 2.14 9.96 7.37
CA GLY A 112 0.71 10.03 7.09
C GLY A 112 -0.14 9.39 8.20
N LEU A 113 -1.10 8.56 7.84
CA LEU A 113 -1.97 7.84 8.79
C LEU A 113 -1.19 6.91 9.75
N LEU A 114 0.04 6.55 9.40
CA LEU A 114 0.92 5.74 10.25
C LEU A 114 1.89 6.58 11.10
N ARG A 115 1.79 7.92 11.06
CA ARG A 115 2.54 8.82 11.96
C ARG A 115 2.19 8.54 13.42
N THR A 116 3.17 8.64 14.32
CA THR A 116 3.00 8.50 15.78
C THR A 116 3.29 9.83 16.46
N GLY A 117 2.67 10.09 17.60
CA GLY A 117 2.81 11.34 18.39
C GLY A 117 1.52 12.15 18.42
N ALA A 118 1.50 13.27 19.17
CA ALA A 118 0.40 14.26 19.24
C ALA A 118 -1.03 13.66 19.08
N GLY A 119 -1.47 12.87 20.07
CA GLY A 119 -2.83 12.28 20.08
C GLY A 119 -3.02 11.02 19.22
N ARG A 120 -2.00 10.55 18.51
CA ARG A 120 -2.06 9.32 17.72
C ARG A 120 -1.55 8.09 18.51
N PRO A 121 -2.17 6.91 18.35
CA PRO A 121 -1.75 5.71 19.06
C PRO A 121 -0.30 5.33 18.73
N ARG A 122 0.42 4.89 19.77
CA ARG A 122 1.75 4.33 19.59
C ARG A 122 1.65 3.00 18.82
N ALA A 123 2.47 2.85 17.77
CA ALA A 123 2.53 1.60 17.05
C ALA A 123 3.02 0.45 17.94
N GLN A 124 2.26 -0.62 17.98
CA GLN A 124 2.59 -1.82 18.76
C GLN A 124 3.22 -2.90 17.86
N PRO A 125 4.13 -3.73 18.41
CA PRO A 125 4.62 -4.90 17.71
C PRO A 125 3.47 -5.87 17.38
N THR A 126 3.48 -6.40 16.15
CA THR A 126 2.51 -7.43 15.71
C THR A 126 3.12 -8.81 15.92
N LEU A 127 2.40 -9.68 16.64
CA LEU A 127 2.79 -11.08 16.82
C LEU A 127 2.43 -11.90 15.59
N LEU A 128 3.40 -12.63 15.05
CA LEU A 128 3.25 -13.44 13.84
C LEU A 128 3.30 -14.92 14.23
N ARG A 129 2.23 -15.66 13.94
CA ARG A 129 2.09 -17.10 14.23
C ARG A 129 1.65 -17.86 12.97
N GLY A 130 1.82 -19.16 12.95
CA GLY A 130 1.32 -20.06 11.90
C GLY A 130 1.66 -19.58 10.48
N GLU A 131 0.67 -19.51 9.64
CA GLU A 131 0.78 -19.14 8.23
C GLU A 131 1.29 -17.70 8.03
N VAL A 132 0.86 -16.75 8.88
CA VAL A 132 1.31 -15.36 8.80
C VAL A 132 2.82 -15.26 9.07
N ARG A 133 3.34 -16.04 10.05
CA ARG A 133 4.77 -16.15 10.32
C ARG A 133 5.53 -16.73 9.13
N ARG A 134 5.01 -17.79 8.51
CA ARG A 134 5.60 -18.40 7.32
C ARG A 134 5.70 -17.38 6.18
N LYS A 135 4.60 -16.70 5.86
CA LYS A 135 4.56 -15.65 4.82
C LYS A 135 5.48 -14.46 5.12
N ALA A 136 5.59 -14.06 6.38
CA ALA A 136 6.50 -12.98 6.76
C ALA A 136 7.97 -13.31 6.50
N ARG A 137 8.36 -14.60 6.62
CA ARG A 137 9.71 -15.09 6.35
C ARG A 137 10.00 -15.44 4.89
N GLU A 138 8.97 -15.55 4.07
CA GLU A 138 9.08 -15.92 2.66
C GLU A 138 9.89 -14.86 1.89
N ALA A 139 10.88 -15.31 1.13
CA ALA A 139 11.74 -14.46 0.32
C ALA A 139 11.00 -14.03 -0.95
N VAL A 140 10.16 -13.03 -0.85
CA VAL A 140 9.49 -12.32 -1.96
C VAL A 140 9.76 -10.83 -1.83
N ALA A 141 9.91 -10.11 -2.94
CA ALA A 141 10.20 -8.68 -2.91
C ALA A 141 9.04 -7.86 -2.34
N LEU A 142 7.82 -8.19 -2.77
CA LEU A 142 6.61 -7.44 -2.47
C LEU A 142 5.48 -8.34 -1.95
N VAL A 143 4.66 -7.75 -1.09
CA VAL A 143 3.36 -8.28 -0.68
C VAL A 143 2.32 -7.21 -0.97
N VAL A 144 1.34 -7.52 -1.82
CA VAL A 144 0.22 -6.62 -2.16
C VAL A 144 -1.08 -7.31 -1.74
N THR A 145 -1.86 -6.66 -0.89
CA THR A 145 -3.12 -7.20 -0.37
C THR A 145 -4.01 -6.07 0.17
N LYS A 146 -5.21 -6.41 0.65
CA LYS A 146 -6.03 -5.48 1.43
C LYS A 146 -5.58 -5.46 2.89
N ALA A 147 -5.60 -4.29 3.51
CA ALA A 147 -5.45 -4.14 4.95
C ALA A 147 -6.77 -4.45 5.67
N ASN A 148 -6.69 -4.77 6.96
CA ASN A 148 -7.89 -4.99 7.79
C ASN A 148 -8.53 -3.69 8.31
N SER A 149 -8.12 -2.54 7.79
CA SER A 149 -8.62 -1.22 8.19
C SER A 149 -9.29 -0.51 7.02
N ILE A 150 -10.40 0.15 7.32
CA ILE A 150 -11.11 1.02 6.38
C ILE A 150 -10.46 2.40 6.43
N SER A 151 -10.31 3.04 5.28
CA SER A 151 -9.81 4.41 5.20
C SER A 151 -10.78 5.40 5.83
N THR A 152 -10.26 6.32 6.63
CA THR A 152 -11.00 7.43 7.23
C THR A 152 -11.10 8.63 6.30
N ILE A 153 -10.31 8.65 5.23
CA ILE A 153 -10.18 9.76 4.29
C ILE A 153 -10.18 9.26 2.85
N HIS A 154 -10.43 10.13 1.90
CA HIS A 154 -10.55 9.89 0.46
C HIS A 154 -11.77 9.04 0.10
N ARG A 155 -11.79 7.74 0.38
CA ARG A 155 -12.94 6.84 0.16
C ARG A 155 -13.07 5.88 1.35
N ALA A 156 -14.30 5.65 1.81
CA ALA A 156 -14.60 4.71 2.90
C ALA A 156 -14.55 3.25 2.39
N THR A 157 -13.35 2.75 2.14
CA THR A 157 -13.11 1.38 1.70
C THR A 157 -11.88 0.79 2.40
N TYR A 158 -11.71 -0.54 2.34
CA TYR A 158 -10.50 -1.19 2.88
C TYR A 158 -9.25 -0.64 2.19
N LEU A 159 -8.29 -0.23 3.00
CA LEU A 159 -7.00 0.24 2.52
C LEU A 159 -6.27 -0.86 1.75
N ASP A 160 -5.58 -0.47 0.70
CA ASP A 160 -4.60 -1.31 0.04
C ASP A 160 -3.29 -1.28 0.82
N TYR A 161 -2.66 -2.43 0.91
CA TYR A 161 -1.41 -2.66 1.60
C TYR A 161 -0.34 -3.07 0.61
N VAL A 162 0.78 -2.37 0.62
CA VAL A 162 1.98 -2.72 -0.15
C VAL A 162 3.16 -2.82 0.81
N GLY A 163 3.63 -4.04 1.03
CA GLY A 163 4.80 -4.35 1.84
C GLY A 163 6.01 -4.65 0.98
N VAL A 164 7.09 -3.90 1.15
CA VAL A 164 8.39 -4.13 0.51
C VAL A 164 9.29 -4.81 1.53
N LYS A 165 9.68 -6.05 1.29
CA LYS A 165 10.52 -6.78 2.24
C LYS A 165 11.97 -6.32 2.17
N THR A 166 12.63 -6.33 3.31
CA THR A 166 14.05 -6.05 3.45
C THR A 166 14.82 -7.34 3.75
N PHE A 167 16.08 -7.41 3.30
CA PHE A 167 16.87 -8.64 3.34
C PHE A 167 18.27 -8.39 3.93
N ASP A 168 18.83 -9.41 4.57
CA ASP A 168 20.25 -9.45 4.93
C ASP A 168 21.12 -9.93 3.74
N ALA A 169 22.42 -9.94 3.95
CA ALA A 169 23.38 -10.38 2.93
C ALA A 169 23.24 -11.87 2.54
N ARG A 170 22.49 -12.65 3.34
CA ARG A 170 22.21 -14.07 3.09
C ARG A 170 20.84 -14.29 2.43
N GLY A 171 20.10 -13.23 2.08
CA GLY A 171 18.76 -13.31 1.49
C GLY A 171 17.64 -13.62 2.48
N ARG A 172 17.89 -13.53 3.78
CA ARG A 172 16.85 -13.74 4.78
C ARG A 172 16.10 -12.43 5.03
N VAL A 173 14.78 -12.50 5.11
CA VAL A 173 13.93 -11.34 5.42
C VAL A 173 14.28 -10.80 6.80
N THR A 174 14.56 -9.51 6.89
CA THR A 174 14.89 -8.76 8.12
C THR A 174 13.80 -7.79 8.55
N GLY A 175 12.84 -7.51 7.68
CA GLY A 175 11.77 -6.57 7.97
C GLY A 175 10.93 -6.25 6.74
N GLU A 176 10.21 -5.16 6.87
CA GLU A 176 9.27 -4.70 5.85
C GLU A 176 9.16 -3.17 5.89
N ARG A 177 9.03 -2.55 4.72
CA ARG A 177 8.62 -1.18 4.53
C ARG A 177 7.22 -1.17 3.96
N ARG A 178 6.28 -0.62 4.72
CA ARG A 178 4.85 -0.74 4.47
C ARG A 178 4.28 0.58 3.98
N PHE A 179 3.58 0.52 2.86
CA PHE A 179 2.66 1.57 2.43
C PHE A 179 1.22 1.11 2.65
N ILE A 180 0.36 2.04 3.06
CA ILE A 180 -1.09 1.91 3.02
C ILE A 180 -1.65 3.05 2.19
N GLY A 181 -2.71 2.79 1.44
CA GLY A 181 -3.34 3.77 0.58
C GLY A 181 -4.47 3.17 -0.23
N LEU A 182 -4.74 3.78 -1.37
CA LEU A 182 -5.81 3.33 -2.27
C LEU A 182 -5.31 3.42 -3.72
N PHE A 183 -5.57 2.39 -4.52
CA PHE A 183 -5.36 2.47 -5.96
C PHE A 183 -6.26 3.56 -6.55
N THR A 184 -5.71 4.33 -7.49
CA THR A 184 -6.44 5.42 -8.17
C THR A 184 -7.39 4.86 -9.23
N SER A 185 -8.32 5.70 -9.72
CA SER A 185 -9.20 5.34 -10.85
C SER A 185 -8.42 4.96 -12.11
N ALA A 186 -7.28 5.59 -12.36
CA ALA A 186 -6.39 5.25 -13.47
C ALA A 186 -5.93 3.78 -13.43
N THR A 187 -5.71 3.24 -12.23
CA THR A 187 -5.37 1.81 -12.04
C THR A 187 -6.48 0.88 -12.49
N TYR A 188 -7.74 1.24 -12.22
CA TYR A 188 -8.89 0.42 -12.62
C TYR A 188 -9.17 0.43 -14.11
N SER A 189 -8.67 1.44 -14.82
CA SER A 189 -8.79 1.58 -16.27
C SER A 189 -7.56 1.05 -17.03
N ALA A 190 -6.46 0.74 -16.33
CA ALA A 190 -5.24 0.26 -16.95
C ALA A 190 -5.37 -1.20 -17.42
N SER A 191 -4.80 -1.53 -18.58
CA SER A 191 -4.75 -2.92 -19.04
C SER A 191 -3.92 -3.79 -18.09
N PRO A 192 -4.35 -5.03 -17.75
CA PRO A 192 -3.56 -5.97 -16.97
C PRO A 192 -2.15 -6.22 -17.51
N ARG A 193 -1.95 -6.01 -18.81
CA ARG A 193 -0.65 -6.15 -19.48
C ARG A 193 0.32 -5.00 -19.18
N GLU A 194 -0.19 -3.87 -18.75
CA GLU A 194 0.60 -2.67 -18.43
C GLU A 194 0.96 -2.61 -16.95
N ILE A 195 0.17 -3.26 -16.10
CA ILE A 195 0.39 -3.25 -14.65
C ILE A 195 1.55 -4.20 -14.29
N PRO A 196 2.67 -3.68 -13.76
CA PRO A 196 3.77 -4.53 -13.29
C PRO A 196 3.30 -5.57 -12.28
N LEU A 197 3.93 -6.71 -12.19
CA LEU A 197 3.53 -7.93 -11.46
C LEU A 197 2.31 -8.62 -12.09
N LEU A 198 1.26 -7.90 -12.47
CA LEU A 198 0.05 -8.50 -13.04
C LEU A 198 0.32 -8.98 -14.48
N ARG A 199 1.04 -8.20 -15.27
CA ARG A 199 1.43 -8.57 -16.64
C ARG A 199 2.14 -9.92 -16.72
N HIS A 200 3.00 -10.24 -15.75
CA HIS A 200 3.66 -11.55 -15.68
C HIS A 200 2.70 -12.68 -15.34
N LYS A 201 1.72 -12.44 -14.46
CA LYS A 201 0.69 -13.43 -14.15
C LYS A 201 -0.17 -13.72 -15.36
N VAL A 202 -0.58 -12.67 -16.09
CA VAL A 202 -1.35 -12.78 -17.34
C VAL A 202 -0.56 -13.56 -18.39
N GLN A 203 0.73 -13.23 -18.58
CA GLN A 203 1.58 -13.93 -19.54
C GLN A 203 1.71 -15.43 -19.18
N ARG A 204 1.92 -15.76 -17.89
CA ARG A 204 1.97 -17.17 -17.45
C ARG A 204 0.68 -17.94 -17.73
N VAL A 205 -0.48 -17.30 -17.60
CA VAL A 205 -1.76 -17.90 -17.94
C VAL A 205 -1.83 -18.16 -19.45
N ILE A 206 -1.49 -17.17 -20.25
CA ILE A 206 -1.46 -17.27 -21.72
C ILE A 206 -0.54 -18.43 -22.15
N ASP A 207 0.68 -18.47 -21.62
CA ASP A 207 1.67 -19.50 -21.94
C ASP A 207 1.21 -20.91 -21.50
N HIS A 208 0.59 -21.02 -20.30
CA HIS A 208 0.11 -22.29 -19.77
C HIS A 208 -0.98 -22.92 -20.62
N PHE A 209 -1.89 -22.12 -21.14
CA PHE A 209 -2.98 -22.58 -21.97
C PHE A 209 -2.64 -22.58 -23.47
N GLY A 210 -1.45 -22.16 -23.87
CA GLY A 210 -1.04 -22.08 -25.27
C GLY A 210 -1.89 -21.11 -26.10
N ILE A 211 -2.50 -20.10 -25.44
CA ILE A 211 -3.40 -19.14 -26.08
C ILE A 211 -2.57 -18.11 -26.84
N SER A 212 -2.78 -17.99 -28.15
CA SER A 212 -2.19 -16.88 -28.90
C SER A 212 -2.91 -15.57 -28.54
N PRO A 213 -2.20 -14.51 -28.09
CA PRO A 213 -2.82 -13.23 -27.74
C PRO A 213 -3.61 -12.56 -28.89
N VAL A 214 -3.28 -12.92 -30.14
CA VAL A 214 -3.95 -12.40 -31.35
C VAL A 214 -5.10 -13.29 -31.83
N SER A 215 -5.26 -14.48 -31.26
CA SER A 215 -6.37 -15.37 -31.56
C SER A 215 -7.70 -14.83 -31.02
N HIS A 216 -8.82 -15.39 -31.46
CA HIS A 216 -10.15 -15.07 -30.93
C HIS A 216 -10.22 -15.32 -29.41
N ASP A 217 -9.73 -16.49 -28.96
CA ASP A 217 -9.71 -16.86 -27.53
C ASP A 217 -8.80 -15.94 -26.70
N GLY A 218 -7.65 -15.53 -27.25
CA GLY A 218 -6.74 -14.57 -26.62
C GLY A 218 -7.39 -13.19 -26.45
N LYS A 219 -8.09 -12.72 -27.47
CA LYS A 219 -8.86 -11.46 -27.40
C LYS A 219 -10.01 -11.55 -26.40
N ALA A 220 -10.75 -12.67 -26.39
CA ALA A 220 -11.83 -12.92 -25.43
C ALA A 220 -11.31 -12.95 -23.99
N LEU A 221 -10.20 -13.65 -23.73
CA LEU A 221 -9.55 -13.67 -22.42
C LEU A 221 -9.16 -12.26 -21.96
N MET A 222 -8.55 -11.47 -22.84
CA MET A 222 -8.16 -10.10 -22.52
C MET A 222 -9.36 -9.22 -22.23
N HIS A 223 -10.42 -9.33 -23.02
CA HIS A 223 -11.67 -8.61 -22.79
C HIS A 223 -12.26 -8.93 -21.39
N VAL A 224 -12.29 -10.22 -21.00
CA VAL A 224 -12.74 -10.63 -19.67
C VAL A 224 -11.87 -10.04 -18.57
N LEU A 225 -10.54 -10.06 -18.72
CA LEU A 225 -9.61 -9.50 -17.72
C LEU A 225 -9.72 -7.96 -17.59
N GLU A 226 -10.07 -7.27 -18.67
CA GLU A 226 -10.22 -5.81 -18.70
C GLU A 226 -11.61 -5.35 -18.25
N SER A 227 -12.65 -6.16 -18.42
CA SER A 227 -14.03 -5.81 -18.08
C SER A 227 -14.42 -6.08 -16.62
N HIS A 228 -13.62 -6.85 -15.87
CA HIS A 228 -13.92 -7.15 -14.46
C HIS A 228 -13.27 -6.10 -13.54
N PRO A 229 -14.03 -5.52 -12.60
CA PRO A 229 -13.48 -4.62 -11.59
C PRO A 229 -12.48 -5.37 -10.72
N ARG A 230 -11.35 -4.75 -10.45
CA ARG A 230 -10.22 -5.30 -9.69
C ARG A 230 -10.23 -4.84 -8.24
#